data_bad64528d6acc0f72964cfc1a70d1964
#
_entry.id   bad64528d6acc0f72964cfc1a70d1964
#
_cell.length_a   1.000
_cell.length_b   1.000
_cell.length_c   1.000
_cell.angle_alpha   90.00
_cell.angle_beta   90.00
_cell.angle_gamma   90.00
#
_symmetry.space_group_name_H-M   'P 1'
#
loop_
_entity.id
_entity.type
_entity.pdbx_description
1 polymer ?
#
loop_
_entity_poly.entity_id
_entity_poly.type
_entity_poly.pdbx_seq_one_letter_code
_entity_poly.pdbx_strand_id
1 'polypeptide(L)'
;MVDTKVIRQTPRGRVIIVRTASGKWTSKLEWNGDIKRFNGQYSRAQVWLDNAVLRDSTPYVPMLTGALYKTGTLGTTPGEGVVQWIAPYARYIYYGKVMRGPKYGPKYATDKDLHINKSEHSQAQAFWFEAAKAQNK
;
A
#
# COMPACT_ATOMS: atom_id res chain seq x y z
N MET A 1 44.98 -5.49 -24.01
CA MET A 1 43.64 -5.17 -24.54
C MET A 1 43.06 -4.04 -23.70
N VAL A 2 42.52 -3.02 -24.32
CA VAL A 2 42.00 -1.83 -23.62
C VAL A 2 40.49 -2.02 -23.32
N ASP A 3 40.07 -1.66 -22.12
CA ASP A 3 38.67 -1.65 -21.79
C ASP A 3 37.90 -0.65 -22.64
N THR A 4 36.78 -1.06 -23.19
CA THR A 4 35.92 -0.18 -23.98
C THR A 4 34.88 0.46 -23.06
N LYS A 5 34.86 1.78 -23.02
CA LYS A 5 33.91 2.56 -22.24
C LYS A 5 33.06 3.43 -23.16
N VAL A 6 31.76 3.29 -23.09
CA VAL A 6 30.78 4.12 -23.82
C VAL A 6 29.93 4.85 -22.81
N ILE A 7 29.82 6.17 -23.00
CA ILE A 7 28.98 7.05 -22.16
C ILE A 7 27.87 7.62 -23.04
N ARG A 8 26.63 7.42 -22.66
CA ARG A 8 25.45 8.01 -23.30
C ARG A 8 24.77 8.95 -22.34
N GLN A 9 24.65 10.20 -22.76
CA GLN A 9 23.93 11.21 -21.99
C GLN A 9 22.41 11.05 -22.19
N THR A 10 21.68 11.22 -21.13
CA THR A 10 20.22 11.30 -21.13
C THR A 10 19.79 12.61 -20.47
N PRO A 11 18.55 13.09 -20.67
CA PRO A 11 18.12 14.34 -20.05
C PRO A 11 18.22 14.38 -18.53
N ARG A 12 18.23 13.23 -17.87
CA ARG A 12 18.20 13.13 -16.38
C ARG A 12 19.42 12.41 -15.78
N GLY A 13 20.37 12.03 -16.62
CA GLY A 13 21.54 11.30 -16.13
C GLY A 13 22.42 10.81 -17.26
N ARG A 14 23.21 9.79 -16.98
CA ARG A 14 24.06 9.14 -17.97
C ARG A 14 24.11 7.64 -17.76
N VAL A 15 24.20 6.92 -18.84
CA VAL A 15 24.46 5.47 -18.85
C VAL A 15 25.91 5.25 -19.22
N ILE A 16 26.63 4.52 -18.39
CA ILE A 16 28.03 4.15 -18.62
C ILE A 16 28.05 2.65 -18.88
N ILE A 17 28.52 2.26 -20.07
CA ILE A 17 28.68 0.86 -20.46
C ILE A 17 30.17 0.57 -20.57
N VAL A 18 30.64 -0.41 -19.84
CA VAL A 18 32.06 -0.81 -19.85
C VAL A 18 32.16 -2.28 -20.27
N ARG A 19 33.00 -2.54 -21.25
CA ARG A 19 33.41 -3.90 -21.61
C ARG A 19 34.83 -4.12 -21.12
N THR A 20 35.03 -5.12 -20.29
CA THR A 20 36.35 -5.50 -19.80
C THR A 20 37.12 -6.30 -20.85
N ALA A 21 38.41 -6.35 -20.68
CA ALA A 21 39.30 -7.17 -21.56
C ALA A 21 38.88 -8.65 -21.57
N SER A 22 38.31 -9.16 -20.50
CA SER A 22 37.78 -10.53 -20.38
C SER A 22 36.41 -10.72 -21.08
N GLY A 23 35.88 -9.69 -21.73
CA GLY A 23 34.59 -9.75 -22.43
C GLY A 23 33.36 -9.55 -21.57
N LYS A 24 33.52 -9.27 -20.29
CA LYS A 24 32.39 -8.98 -19.38
C LYS A 24 31.85 -7.57 -19.63
N TRP A 25 30.53 -7.47 -19.74
CA TRP A 25 29.83 -6.20 -19.84
C TRP A 25 29.30 -5.76 -18.51
N THR A 26 29.45 -4.47 -18.17
CA THR A 26 28.83 -3.85 -17.01
C THR A 26 28.19 -2.55 -17.46
N SER A 27 27.00 -2.26 -16.92
CA SER A 27 26.31 -0.99 -17.13
C SER A 27 26.02 -0.33 -15.79
N LYS A 28 26.23 0.98 -15.74
CA LYS A 28 25.92 1.79 -14.57
C LYS A 28 25.07 2.98 -15.00
N LEU A 29 23.96 3.19 -14.32
CA LEU A 29 23.10 4.34 -14.52
C LEU A 29 23.42 5.37 -13.43
N GLU A 30 23.84 6.55 -13.84
CA GLU A 30 24.06 7.67 -12.94
C GLU A 30 23.04 8.76 -13.23
N TRP A 31 22.38 9.20 -12.17
CA TRP A 31 21.34 10.21 -12.26
C TRP A 31 21.88 11.61 -11.91
N ASN A 32 21.30 12.64 -12.53
CA ASN A 32 21.57 14.03 -12.18
C ASN A 32 20.91 14.37 -10.83
N GLY A 33 21.35 15.47 -10.20
CA GLY A 33 20.82 15.94 -8.93
C GLY A 33 19.32 16.25 -8.90
N ASP A 34 18.69 16.43 -10.06
CA ASP A 34 17.24 16.70 -10.19
C ASP A 34 16.35 15.55 -9.70
N ILE A 35 16.91 14.35 -9.55
CA ILE A 35 16.18 13.22 -8.97
C ILE A 35 15.74 13.44 -7.53
N LYS A 36 16.51 14.20 -6.76
CA LYS A 36 16.11 14.54 -5.38
C LYS A 36 14.80 15.31 -5.34
N ARG A 37 14.60 16.25 -6.27
CA ARG A 37 13.35 16.99 -6.43
C ARG A 37 12.20 16.05 -6.82
N PHE A 38 12.43 15.15 -7.75
CA PHE A 38 11.47 14.17 -8.23
C PHE A 38 11.06 13.22 -7.11
N ASN A 39 12.03 12.69 -6.35
CA ASN A 39 11.75 11.84 -5.17
C ASN A 39 10.94 12.58 -4.12
N GLY A 40 11.20 13.87 -3.90
CA GLY A 40 10.42 14.69 -2.99
C GLY A 40 8.95 14.82 -3.43
N GLN A 41 8.70 14.99 -4.72
CA GLN A 41 7.33 15.03 -5.26
C GLN A 41 6.61 13.69 -5.12
N TYR A 42 7.30 12.58 -5.39
CA TYR A 42 6.74 11.24 -5.18
C TYR A 42 6.39 10.97 -3.72
N SER A 43 7.27 11.36 -2.80
CA SER A 43 7.01 11.19 -1.36
C SER A 43 5.78 11.97 -0.91
N ARG A 44 5.60 13.19 -1.40
CA ARG A 44 4.39 13.99 -1.10
C ARG A 44 3.14 13.37 -1.69
N ALA A 45 3.21 12.89 -2.93
CA ALA A 45 2.11 12.21 -3.59
C ALA A 45 1.72 10.93 -2.85
N GLN A 46 2.69 10.16 -2.36
CA GLN A 46 2.45 8.95 -1.58
C GLN A 46 1.76 9.26 -0.25
N VAL A 47 2.21 10.28 0.48
CA VAL A 47 1.56 10.74 1.71
C VAL A 47 0.10 11.12 1.45
N TRP A 48 -0.14 11.88 0.39
CA TRP A 48 -1.50 12.29 0.02
C TRP A 48 -2.37 11.07 -0.32
N LEU A 49 -1.84 10.12 -1.09
CA LEU A 49 -2.57 8.92 -1.48
C LEU A 49 -2.93 8.06 -0.27
N ASP A 50 -2.00 7.81 0.64
CA ASP A 50 -2.24 7.00 1.84
C ASP A 50 -3.34 7.62 2.72
N ASN A 51 -3.30 8.94 2.91
CA ASN A 51 -4.32 9.66 3.64
C ASN A 51 -5.69 9.65 2.92
N ALA A 52 -5.68 9.77 1.59
CA ALA A 52 -6.90 9.71 0.79
C ALA A 52 -7.57 8.34 0.89
N VAL A 53 -6.81 7.25 0.81
CA VAL A 53 -7.33 5.89 0.94
C VAL A 53 -7.97 5.68 2.31
N LEU A 54 -7.33 6.11 3.40
CA LEU A 54 -7.89 6.04 4.74
C LEU A 54 -9.20 6.83 4.86
N ARG A 55 -9.18 8.08 4.42
CA ARG A 55 -10.35 8.97 4.47
C ARG A 55 -11.53 8.39 3.68
N ASP A 56 -11.28 7.96 2.46
CA ASP A 56 -12.33 7.50 1.55
C ASP A 56 -12.87 6.12 1.95
N SER A 57 -12.07 5.31 2.65
CA SER A 57 -12.50 4.02 3.21
C SER A 57 -13.31 4.18 4.50
N THR A 58 -13.12 5.26 5.25
CA THR A 58 -13.73 5.48 6.57
C THR A 58 -15.26 5.28 6.60
N PRO A 59 -16.06 5.82 5.66
CA PRO A 59 -17.52 5.65 5.69
C PRO A 59 -17.99 4.19 5.55
N TYR A 60 -17.15 3.34 4.98
CA TYR A 60 -17.46 1.93 4.72
C TYR A 60 -16.94 1.00 5.81
N VAL A 61 -16.06 1.49 6.70
CA VAL A 61 -15.55 0.72 7.83
C VAL A 61 -16.65 0.58 8.91
N PRO A 62 -16.98 -0.65 9.36
CA PRO A 62 -17.93 -0.83 10.45
C PRO A 62 -17.48 -0.13 11.73
N MET A 63 -18.36 0.64 12.34
CA MET A 63 -18.06 1.41 13.53
C MET A 63 -19.08 1.12 14.64
N LEU A 64 -18.62 0.62 15.76
CA LEU A 64 -19.40 0.49 16.99
C LEU A 64 -18.82 1.41 18.07
N THR A 65 -17.57 1.20 18.44
CA THR A 65 -16.83 2.01 19.42
C THR A 65 -15.77 2.90 18.77
N GLY A 66 -15.60 2.78 17.47
CA GLY A 66 -14.53 3.44 16.72
C GLY A 66 -13.15 2.76 16.83
N ALA A 67 -13.05 1.63 17.53
CA ALA A 67 -11.78 0.93 17.71
C ALA A 67 -11.18 0.48 16.38
N LEU A 68 -11.97 -0.16 15.52
CA LEU A 68 -11.52 -0.61 14.20
C LEU A 68 -11.03 0.56 13.33
N TYR A 69 -11.80 1.62 13.25
CA TYR A 69 -11.43 2.83 12.53
C TYR A 69 -10.11 3.43 13.03
N LYS A 70 -9.97 3.55 14.36
CA LYS A 70 -8.74 4.10 14.97
C LYS A 70 -7.51 3.26 14.65
N THR A 71 -7.65 1.93 14.53
CA THR A 71 -6.52 1.06 14.17
C THR A 71 -6.05 1.28 12.73
N GLY A 72 -6.89 1.73 11.83
CA GLY A 72 -6.48 2.16 10.49
C GLY A 72 -5.53 3.36 10.53
N THR A 73 -5.88 4.36 11.33
CA THR A 73 -5.04 5.55 11.51
C THR A 73 -3.74 5.22 12.26
N LEU A 74 -3.80 4.41 13.31
CA LEU A 74 -2.62 4.02 14.09
C LEU A 74 -1.68 3.07 13.34
N GLY A 75 -2.23 2.20 12.51
CA GLY A 75 -1.46 1.19 11.76
C GLY A 75 -0.87 1.71 10.45
N THR A 76 -1.23 2.91 10.02
CA THR A 76 -0.79 3.48 8.75
C THR A 76 0.16 4.64 8.99
N THR A 77 1.37 4.54 8.43
CA THR A 77 2.33 5.66 8.37
C THR A 77 2.24 6.26 6.97
N PRO A 78 1.69 7.48 6.82
CA PRO A 78 1.59 8.11 5.50
C PRO A 78 2.96 8.30 4.85
N GLY A 79 3.06 7.90 3.59
CA GLY A 79 4.30 7.96 2.81
C GLY A 79 5.00 6.61 2.62
N GLU A 80 4.63 5.59 3.39
CA GLU A 80 5.21 4.24 3.24
C GLU A 80 4.53 3.40 2.14
N GLY A 81 3.37 3.83 1.67
CA GLY A 81 2.63 3.10 0.63
C GLY A 81 1.85 1.89 1.14
N VAL A 82 1.68 1.78 2.46
CA VAL A 82 0.92 0.70 3.09
C VAL A 82 -0.18 1.30 3.94
N VAL A 83 -1.42 0.89 3.68
CA VAL A 83 -2.59 1.23 4.50
C VAL A 83 -3.07 -0.05 5.16
N GLN A 84 -3.14 -0.06 6.48
CA GLN A 84 -3.48 -1.27 7.23
C GLN A 84 -4.30 -0.97 8.49
N TRP A 85 -5.19 -1.89 8.81
CA TRP A 85 -5.96 -1.91 10.06
C TRP A 85 -5.39 -3.00 10.96
N ILE A 86 -4.79 -2.60 12.06
CA ILE A 86 -4.01 -3.50 12.96
C ILE A 86 -4.85 -4.21 14.02
N ALA A 87 -6.17 -3.98 14.06
CA ALA A 87 -7.02 -4.71 14.98
C ALA A 87 -6.97 -6.23 14.70
N PRO A 88 -6.83 -7.08 15.73
CA PRO A 88 -6.75 -8.54 15.53
C PRO A 88 -7.95 -9.13 14.80
N TYR A 89 -9.11 -8.52 14.94
CA TYR A 89 -10.37 -8.93 14.32
C TYR A 89 -10.65 -8.25 12.97
N ALA A 90 -9.83 -7.29 12.54
CA ALA A 90 -10.06 -6.51 11.32
C ALA A 90 -10.22 -7.40 10.09
N ARG A 91 -9.38 -8.43 9.97
CA ARG A 91 -9.45 -9.40 8.87
C ARG A 91 -10.80 -10.09 8.78
N TYR A 92 -11.36 -10.54 9.91
CA TYR A 92 -12.64 -11.25 9.94
C TYR A 92 -13.80 -10.36 9.53
N ILE A 93 -13.81 -9.12 10.00
CA ILE A 93 -14.82 -8.13 9.64
C ILE A 93 -14.68 -7.72 8.17
N TYR A 94 -13.46 -7.60 7.68
CA TYR A 94 -13.20 -7.25 6.28
C TYR A 94 -13.80 -8.27 5.31
N TYR A 95 -13.58 -9.55 5.55
CA TYR A 95 -14.17 -10.60 4.72
C TYR A 95 -15.66 -10.84 5.01
N GLY A 96 -16.17 -10.37 6.13
CA GLY A 96 -17.59 -10.41 6.46
C GLY A 96 -18.17 -11.79 6.69
N LYS A 97 -17.34 -12.77 7.03
CA LYS A 97 -17.75 -14.16 7.29
C LYS A 97 -17.55 -14.54 8.75
N VAL A 98 -18.47 -15.35 9.28
CA VAL A 98 -18.30 -15.94 10.61
C VAL A 98 -17.16 -16.96 10.54
N MET A 99 -16.19 -16.80 11.42
CA MET A 99 -15.06 -17.70 11.52
C MET A 99 -15.25 -18.69 12.65
N ARG A 100 -14.93 -19.96 12.41
CA ARG A 100 -14.94 -21.03 13.41
C ARG A 100 -13.57 -21.66 13.53
N GLY A 101 -13.29 -22.22 14.70
CA GLY A 101 -12.04 -22.91 15.00
C GLY A 101 -11.74 -22.91 16.49
N PRO A 102 -10.68 -23.61 16.93
CA PRO A 102 -10.29 -23.69 18.34
C PRO A 102 -9.91 -22.30 18.89
N LYS A 103 -10.00 -22.13 20.21
CA LYS A 103 -9.66 -20.86 20.87
C LYS A 103 -8.23 -20.39 20.52
N TYR A 104 -7.30 -21.31 20.47
CA TYR A 104 -5.90 -21.08 20.12
C TYR A 104 -5.51 -21.99 18.95
N GLY A 105 -5.80 -21.53 17.72
CA GLY A 105 -5.49 -22.32 16.54
C GLY A 105 -6.05 -21.70 15.26
N PRO A 106 -5.87 -22.37 14.14
CA PRO A 106 -6.32 -21.87 12.85
C PRO A 106 -7.83 -21.71 12.81
N LYS A 107 -8.29 -20.60 12.23
CA LYS A 107 -9.69 -20.32 11.99
C LYS A 107 -10.02 -20.56 10.52
N TYR A 108 -11.23 -20.99 10.25
CA TYR A 108 -11.75 -21.17 8.90
C TYR A 108 -13.06 -20.40 8.72
N ALA A 109 -13.26 -19.88 7.50
CA ALA A 109 -14.48 -19.18 7.17
C ALA A 109 -15.66 -20.15 7.03
N THR A 110 -16.81 -19.75 7.56
CA THR A 110 -18.08 -20.47 7.36
C THR A 110 -18.87 -19.81 6.24
N ASP A 111 -19.93 -20.46 5.76
CA ASP A 111 -20.84 -19.89 4.76
C ASP A 111 -21.74 -18.78 5.33
N LYS A 112 -21.73 -18.62 6.65
CA LYS A 112 -22.57 -17.66 7.35
C LYS A 112 -21.96 -16.26 7.33
N ASP A 113 -22.74 -15.26 6.87
CA ASP A 113 -22.32 -13.88 6.86
C ASP A 113 -22.31 -13.28 8.27
N LEU A 114 -21.31 -12.43 8.51
CA LEU A 114 -21.19 -11.67 9.75
C LEU A 114 -22.16 -10.49 9.73
N HIS A 115 -22.89 -10.27 10.84
CA HIS A 115 -23.69 -9.07 10.98
C HIS A 115 -22.79 -7.84 11.13
N ILE A 116 -22.96 -6.86 10.25
CA ILE A 116 -22.19 -5.61 10.26
C ILE A 116 -23.03 -4.51 10.87
N ASN A 117 -22.51 -3.85 11.91
CA ASN A 117 -23.15 -2.73 12.54
C ASN A 117 -23.10 -1.49 11.63
N LYS A 118 -24.26 -0.90 11.38
CA LYS A 118 -24.42 0.30 10.54
C LYS A 118 -24.94 1.51 11.33
N SER A 119 -24.91 1.46 12.66
CA SER A 119 -25.48 2.53 13.49
C SER A 119 -24.78 3.88 13.32
N GLU A 120 -23.45 3.86 13.26
CA GLU A 120 -22.63 5.06 13.09
C GLU A 120 -22.29 5.34 11.62
N HIS A 121 -21.95 4.29 10.88
CA HIS A 121 -21.68 4.36 9.46
C HIS A 121 -22.75 3.58 8.69
N SER A 122 -23.70 4.26 8.09
CA SER A 122 -24.81 3.64 7.34
C SER A 122 -24.35 2.84 6.12
N GLN A 123 -23.20 3.20 5.56
CA GLN A 123 -22.59 2.53 4.40
C GLN A 123 -21.61 1.44 4.78
N ALA A 124 -21.45 1.11 6.07
CA ALA A 124 -20.52 0.09 6.54
C ALA A 124 -20.81 -1.27 5.90
N GLN A 125 -19.77 -1.90 5.39
CA GLN A 125 -19.87 -3.19 4.72
C GLN A 125 -18.54 -3.95 4.75
N ALA A 126 -18.60 -5.24 4.42
CA ALA A 126 -17.39 -6.01 4.14
C ALA A 126 -16.68 -5.46 2.89
N PHE A 127 -15.39 -5.73 2.77
CA PHE A 127 -14.57 -5.24 1.65
C PHE A 127 -14.64 -3.71 1.48
N TRP A 128 -14.52 -2.98 2.57
CA TRP A 128 -14.67 -1.51 2.57
C TRP A 128 -13.69 -0.77 1.67
N PHE A 129 -12.49 -1.31 1.47
CA PHE A 129 -11.55 -0.72 0.52
C PHE A 129 -12.05 -0.84 -0.92
N GLU A 130 -12.56 -2.01 -1.32
CA GLU A 130 -13.12 -2.22 -2.65
C GLU A 130 -14.35 -1.34 -2.88
N ALA A 131 -15.17 -1.15 -1.84
CA ALA A 131 -16.32 -0.25 -1.90
C ALA A 131 -15.88 1.20 -2.13
N ALA A 132 -14.89 1.69 -1.38
CA ALA A 132 -14.33 3.02 -1.56
C ALA A 132 -13.72 3.20 -2.95
N LYS A 133 -12.99 2.22 -3.43
CA LYS A 133 -12.39 2.21 -4.77
C LYS A 133 -13.45 2.28 -5.88
N ALA A 134 -14.57 1.59 -5.71
CA ALA A 134 -15.66 1.62 -6.68
C ALA A 134 -16.35 2.99 -6.79
N GLN A 135 -16.42 3.75 -5.70
CA GLN A 135 -16.99 5.10 -5.69
C GLN A 135 -16.05 6.18 -6.25
N ASN A 136 -14.75 5.96 -6.19
CA ASN A 136 -13.74 6.93 -6.60
C ASN A 136 -13.10 6.60 -7.97
N LYS A 137 -13.88 6.01 -8.84
CA LYS A 137 -13.47 5.76 -10.23
C LYS A 137 -13.39 7.04 -11.04
#